data_0d71e69a71f3d9cfb0080ad792979a82
#
_entry.id   0d71e69a71f3d9cfb0080ad792979a82
#
_cell.length_a   1.000
_cell.length_b   1.000
_cell.length_c   1.000
_cell.angle_alpha   90.00
_cell.angle_beta   90.00
_cell.angle_gamma   90.00
#
_symmetry.space_group_name_H-M   'P 1'
#
loop_
_entity.id
_entity.type
_entity.pdbx_description
1 polymer ?
#
loop_
_entity_poly.entity_id
_entity_poly.type
_entity_poly.pdbx_seq_one_letter_code
_entity_poly.pdbx_strand_id
1 'polypeptide(L)'
;MASNLFSRIVVPTDFSECAEGAWALAKRVAGTVGSEVVLAHILVAPIVYGDPSGAADSTLQLFEQGRKWVEDELEKWASAARAEGTTVRTVVRTGSANEEIVNLATDERAELIIMGTHGRTGLDRLLLGSVADRVIRFSPCPVLTVRKPEE
;
A
#
# COMPACT_ATOMS: atom_id res chain seq x y z
N MET A 1 29.02 -10.46 7.29
CA MET A 1 27.73 -10.07 7.87
C MET A 1 26.63 -10.72 7.07
N ALA A 2 25.74 -11.43 7.71
CA ALA A 2 24.54 -11.90 7.02
C ALA A 2 23.73 -10.67 6.59
N SER A 3 23.52 -10.48 5.28
CA SER A 3 22.53 -9.53 4.79
C SER A 3 21.19 -9.96 5.36
N ASN A 4 20.50 -9.07 6.05
CA ASN A 4 19.14 -9.36 6.49
C ASN A 4 18.31 -9.73 5.26
N LEU A 5 17.74 -10.91 5.29
CA LEU A 5 16.78 -11.30 4.26
C LEU A 5 15.61 -10.33 4.32
N PHE A 6 15.31 -9.69 3.18
CA PHE A 6 14.30 -8.65 3.09
C PHE A 6 14.57 -7.42 3.97
N SER A 7 15.67 -6.73 3.72
CA SER A 7 16.03 -5.49 4.44
C SER A 7 14.95 -4.41 4.32
N ARG A 8 14.26 -4.34 3.18
CA ARG A 8 13.18 -3.39 2.93
C ARG A 8 11.96 -4.06 2.32
N ILE A 9 10.81 -3.85 2.97
CA ILE A 9 9.50 -4.40 2.58
C ILE A 9 8.56 -3.25 2.22
N VAL A 10 7.96 -3.27 1.03
CA VAL A 10 6.88 -2.36 0.65
C VAL A 10 5.54 -3.01 0.94
N VAL A 11 4.66 -2.30 1.63
CA VAL A 11 3.31 -2.74 1.97
C VAL A 11 2.32 -1.71 1.47
N PRO A 12 1.74 -1.90 0.29
CA PRO A 12 0.64 -1.07 -0.17
C PRO A 12 -0.64 -1.42 0.58
N THR A 13 -1.41 -0.41 0.96
CA THR A 13 -2.71 -0.58 1.62
C THR A 13 -3.77 0.29 0.98
N ASP A 14 -4.96 -0.25 0.87
CA ASP A 14 -6.20 0.47 0.57
C ASP A 14 -7.15 0.47 1.79
N PHE A 15 -6.64 0.08 2.95
CA PHE A 15 -7.38 -0.06 4.22
C PHE A 15 -8.49 -1.11 4.18
N SER A 16 -8.47 -2.02 3.21
CA SER A 16 -9.38 -3.18 3.16
C SER A 16 -8.95 -4.26 4.18
N GLU A 17 -9.84 -5.21 4.47
CA GLU A 17 -9.53 -6.35 5.35
C GLU A 17 -8.34 -7.19 4.82
N CYS A 18 -8.24 -7.38 3.50
CA CYS A 18 -7.07 -8.05 2.91
C CYS A 18 -5.78 -7.26 3.16
N ALA A 19 -5.83 -5.93 3.05
CA ALA A 19 -4.69 -5.07 3.33
C ALA A 19 -4.32 -5.07 4.82
N GLU A 20 -5.30 -5.13 5.73
CA GLU A 20 -5.04 -5.32 7.16
C GLU A 20 -4.32 -6.64 7.45
N GLY A 21 -4.73 -7.72 6.80
CA GLY A 21 -4.07 -9.03 6.89
C GLY A 21 -2.63 -8.99 6.37
N ALA A 22 -2.41 -8.31 5.25
CA ALA A 22 -1.07 -8.09 4.69
C ALA A 22 -0.20 -7.27 5.65
N TRP A 23 -0.75 -6.22 6.24
CA TRP A 23 -0.07 -5.40 7.24
C TRP A 23 0.32 -6.19 8.49
N ALA A 24 -0.58 -7.00 9.02
CA ALA A 24 -0.30 -7.86 10.17
C ALA A 24 0.84 -8.84 9.88
N LEU A 25 0.85 -9.45 8.69
CA LEU A 25 1.93 -10.34 8.26
C LEU A 25 3.25 -9.58 8.10
N ALA A 26 3.22 -8.40 7.48
CA ALA A 26 4.42 -7.58 7.28
C ALA A 26 5.10 -7.20 8.60
N LYS A 27 4.33 -6.84 9.62
CA LYS A 27 4.85 -6.56 10.97
C LYS A 27 5.54 -7.78 11.57
N ARG A 28 4.95 -8.97 11.41
CA ARG A 28 5.55 -10.22 11.90
C ARG A 28 6.86 -10.55 11.19
N VAL A 29 6.88 -10.43 9.86
CA VAL A 29 8.09 -10.65 9.06
C VAL A 29 9.17 -9.64 9.46
N ALA A 30 8.84 -8.36 9.51
CA ALA A 30 9.78 -7.30 9.88
C ALA A 30 10.34 -7.50 11.29
N GLY A 31 9.51 -7.90 12.26
CA GLY A 31 9.95 -8.20 13.61
C GLY A 31 10.89 -9.41 13.71
N THR A 32 10.76 -10.37 12.79
CA THR A 32 11.60 -11.57 12.76
C THR A 32 12.95 -11.33 12.11
N VAL A 33 12.99 -10.58 11.00
CA VAL A 33 14.21 -10.40 10.19
C VAL A 33 14.82 -9.01 10.28
N GLY A 34 14.20 -8.08 11.02
CA GLY A 34 14.72 -6.73 11.22
C GLY A 34 14.56 -5.81 10.00
N SER A 35 13.47 -5.96 9.24
CA SER A 35 13.21 -5.16 8.04
C SER A 35 12.74 -3.75 8.37
N GLU A 36 13.09 -2.80 7.50
CA GLU A 36 12.37 -1.52 7.39
C GLU A 36 11.11 -1.74 6.54
N VAL A 37 9.96 -1.25 7.00
CA VAL A 37 8.70 -1.33 6.26
C VAL A 37 8.33 0.03 5.70
N VAL A 38 8.03 0.08 4.41
CA VAL A 38 7.46 1.23 3.71
C VAL A 38 5.97 0.97 3.53
N LEU A 39 5.16 1.57 4.40
CA LEU A 39 3.70 1.49 4.34
C LEU A 39 3.18 2.57 3.39
N ALA A 40 2.48 2.18 2.34
CA ALA A 40 2.11 3.09 1.27
C ALA A 40 0.63 3.05 0.90
N HIS A 41 0.10 4.18 0.48
CA HIS A 41 -1.19 4.30 -0.18
C HIS A 41 -1.06 5.04 -1.50
N ILE A 42 -1.77 4.58 -2.51
CA ILE A 42 -1.81 5.22 -3.83
C ILE A 42 -3.16 5.90 -4.00
N LEU A 43 -3.14 7.22 -4.12
CA LEU A 43 -4.31 8.02 -4.44
C LEU A 43 -4.53 8.06 -5.95
N VAL A 44 -5.76 7.79 -6.37
CA VAL A 44 -6.16 8.03 -7.77
C VAL A 44 -6.55 9.49 -7.91
N ALA A 45 -5.82 10.23 -8.74
CA ALA A 45 -6.14 11.64 -8.98
C ALA A 45 -7.50 11.79 -9.67
N PRO A 46 -8.32 12.76 -9.26
CA PRO A 46 -9.57 13.05 -9.97
C PRO A 46 -9.27 13.60 -11.36
N ILE A 47 -10.04 13.17 -12.34
CA ILE A 47 -10.02 13.79 -13.66
C ILE A 47 -10.89 15.05 -13.57
N VAL A 48 -10.24 16.22 -13.62
CA VAL A 48 -10.93 17.51 -13.64
C VAL A 48 -10.96 18.00 -15.08
N TYR A 49 -12.13 17.90 -15.72
CA TYR A 49 -12.35 18.57 -17.00
C TYR A 49 -12.61 20.06 -16.71
N GLY A 50 -12.08 20.95 -17.54
CA GLY A 50 -12.29 22.39 -17.39
C GLY A 50 -13.79 22.72 -17.31
N ASP A 51 -14.26 23.07 -16.12
CA ASP A 51 -15.64 23.40 -15.85
C ASP A 51 -15.76 24.89 -15.49
N PRO A 52 -16.51 25.67 -16.28
CA PRO A 52 -16.75 27.09 -16.00
C PRO A 52 -17.51 27.35 -14.69
N SER A 53 -18.12 26.32 -14.07
CA SER A 53 -18.97 26.47 -12.88
C SER A 53 -18.20 26.50 -11.54
N GLY A 54 -16.88 26.28 -11.54
CA GLY A 54 -16.07 26.23 -10.32
C GLY A 54 -16.14 24.89 -9.56
N ALA A 55 -16.80 23.86 -10.10
CA ALA A 55 -16.84 22.52 -9.50
C ALA A 55 -15.44 21.87 -9.42
N ALA A 56 -14.52 22.30 -10.26
CA ALA A 56 -13.12 21.87 -10.23
C ALA A 56 -12.45 22.18 -8.88
N ASP A 57 -12.68 23.36 -8.32
CA ASP A 57 -12.11 23.76 -7.02
C ASP A 57 -12.65 22.89 -5.89
N SER A 58 -13.94 22.56 -5.90
CA SER A 58 -14.56 21.68 -4.91
C SER A 58 -14.01 20.26 -5.00
N THR A 59 -13.77 19.76 -6.19
CA THR A 59 -13.17 18.43 -6.43
C THR A 59 -11.74 18.36 -5.90
N LEU A 60 -10.94 19.39 -6.15
CA LEU A 60 -9.57 19.50 -5.63
C LEU A 60 -9.55 19.59 -4.10
N GLN A 61 -10.46 20.34 -3.50
CA GLN A 61 -10.58 20.41 -2.04
C GLN A 61 -10.93 19.06 -1.42
N LEU A 62 -11.87 18.31 -2.02
CA LEU A 62 -12.21 16.96 -1.58
C LEU A 62 -11.04 15.99 -1.72
N PHE A 63 -10.27 16.12 -2.79
CA PHE A 63 -9.07 15.32 -2.99
C PHE A 63 -8.01 15.59 -1.92
N GLU A 64 -7.75 16.86 -1.60
CA GLU A 64 -6.81 17.25 -0.54
C GLU A 64 -7.27 16.79 0.84
N GLN A 65 -8.57 16.86 1.14
CA GLN A 65 -9.13 16.32 2.39
C GLN A 65 -8.96 14.80 2.47
N GLY A 66 -9.19 14.10 1.36
CA GLY A 66 -8.98 12.66 1.26
C GLY A 66 -7.51 12.29 1.45
N ARG A 67 -6.59 13.06 0.87
CA ARG A 67 -5.15 12.89 1.06
C ARG A 67 -4.76 13.02 2.53
N LYS A 68 -5.25 14.06 3.20
CA LYS A 68 -4.96 14.26 4.61
C LYS A 68 -5.50 13.11 5.46
N TRP A 69 -6.71 12.64 5.19
CA TRP A 69 -7.26 11.48 5.88
C TRP A 69 -6.39 10.23 5.70
N VAL A 70 -5.91 9.97 4.48
CA VAL A 70 -5.00 8.85 4.19
C VAL A 70 -3.69 8.98 4.96
N GLU A 71 -3.09 10.16 4.96
CA GLU A 71 -1.86 10.42 5.71
C GLU A 71 -2.04 10.15 7.21
N ASP A 72 -3.16 10.61 7.78
CA ASP A 72 -3.49 10.39 9.19
C ASP A 72 -3.73 8.90 9.49
N GLU A 73 -4.42 8.16 8.62
CA GLU A 73 -4.64 6.71 8.78
C GLU A 73 -3.34 5.90 8.65
N LEU A 74 -2.50 6.20 7.68
CA LEU A 74 -1.18 5.57 7.55
C LEU A 74 -0.33 5.81 8.80
N GLU A 75 -0.36 7.02 9.34
CA GLU A 75 0.41 7.36 10.53
C GLU A 75 -0.11 6.64 11.77
N LYS A 76 -1.42 6.45 11.91
CA LYS A 76 -1.97 5.62 13.00
C LYS A 76 -1.43 4.19 12.94
N TRP A 77 -1.45 3.56 11.77
CA TRP A 77 -0.93 2.21 11.58
C TRP A 77 0.58 2.15 11.86
N ALA A 78 1.32 3.13 11.34
CA ALA A 78 2.76 3.20 11.51
C ALA A 78 3.17 3.46 12.96
N SER A 79 2.51 4.39 13.65
CA SER A 79 2.80 4.73 15.05
C SER A 79 2.60 3.55 15.97
N ALA A 80 1.51 2.80 15.79
CA ALA A 80 1.25 1.60 16.57
C ALA A 80 2.35 0.54 16.38
N ALA A 81 2.79 0.33 15.13
CA ALA A 81 3.85 -0.62 14.82
C ALA A 81 5.22 -0.16 15.35
N ARG A 82 5.51 1.12 15.28
CA ARG A 82 6.76 1.69 15.86
C ARG A 82 6.81 1.49 17.37
N ALA A 83 5.68 1.66 18.05
CA ALA A 83 5.57 1.39 19.50
C ALA A 83 5.86 -0.07 19.84
N GLU A 84 5.58 -1.00 18.91
CA GLU A 84 5.90 -2.43 19.01
C GLU A 84 7.34 -2.76 18.57
N GLY A 85 8.13 -1.76 18.16
CA GLY A 85 9.53 -1.93 17.77
C GLY A 85 9.79 -2.13 16.28
N THR A 86 8.78 -1.99 15.41
CA THR A 86 8.94 -2.10 13.96
C THR A 86 9.40 -0.77 13.38
N THR A 87 10.41 -0.78 12.51
CA THR A 87 10.82 0.40 11.76
C THR A 87 9.88 0.60 10.58
N VAL A 88 9.08 1.67 10.62
CA VAL A 88 8.05 1.96 9.60
C VAL A 88 8.17 3.40 9.11
N ARG A 89 8.08 3.55 7.81
CA ARG A 89 7.97 4.82 7.11
C ARG A 89 6.69 4.82 6.28
N THR A 90 5.99 5.95 6.20
CA THR A 90 4.76 6.10 5.41
C THR A 90 5.01 6.85 4.12
N VAL A 91 4.34 6.46 3.05
CA VAL A 91 4.42 7.10 1.73
C VAL A 91 3.02 7.19 1.12
N VAL A 92 2.68 8.36 0.59
CA VAL A 92 1.50 8.56 -0.24
C VAL A 92 1.96 8.94 -1.64
N ARG A 93 1.48 8.23 -2.63
CA ARG A 93 1.69 8.54 -4.06
C ARG A 93 0.37 8.77 -4.75
N THR A 94 0.40 9.43 -5.89
CA THR A 94 -0.77 9.70 -6.72
C THR A 94 -0.54 9.12 -8.10
N GLY A 95 -1.50 8.37 -8.60
CA GLY A 95 -1.42 7.76 -9.93
C GLY A 95 -2.22 6.47 -10.06
N SER A 96 -1.81 5.62 -10.97
CA SER A 96 -2.35 4.27 -11.13
C SER A 96 -1.80 3.34 -10.05
N ALA A 97 -2.67 2.67 -9.31
CA ALA A 97 -2.26 1.88 -8.15
C ALA A 97 -1.18 0.84 -8.50
N ASN A 98 -1.39 0.05 -9.53
CA ASN A 98 -0.42 -1.00 -9.91
C ASN A 98 0.93 -0.43 -10.38
N GLU A 99 0.91 0.66 -11.15
CA GLU A 99 2.15 1.29 -11.64
C GLU A 99 2.92 1.93 -10.49
N GLU A 100 2.23 2.70 -9.64
CA GLU A 100 2.89 3.39 -8.54
C GLU A 100 3.41 2.45 -7.46
N ILE A 101 2.78 1.30 -7.23
CA ILE A 101 3.33 0.26 -6.34
C ILE A 101 4.64 -0.29 -6.90
N VAL A 102 4.68 -0.62 -8.20
CA VAL A 102 5.90 -1.10 -8.86
C VAL A 102 7.00 -0.03 -8.86
N ASN A 103 6.65 1.20 -9.19
CA ASN A 103 7.59 2.33 -9.16
C ASN A 103 8.14 2.56 -7.75
N LEU A 104 7.28 2.54 -6.74
CA LEU A 104 7.70 2.67 -5.35
C LEU A 104 8.67 1.56 -4.94
N ALA A 105 8.35 0.31 -5.28
CA ALA A 105 9.23 -0.81 -4.97
C ALA A 105 10.61 -0.67 -5.66
N THR A 106 10.63 -0.16 -6.87
CA THR A 106 11.87 0.13 -7.62
C THR A 106 12.67 1.25 -6.96
N ASP A 107 12.03 2.38 -6.68
CA ASP A 107 12.66 3.56 -6.08
C ASP A 107 13.24 3.26 -4.69
N GLU A 108 12.50 2.49 -3.91
CA GLU A 108 12.89 2.06 -2.56
C GLU A 108 13.89 0.91 -2.56
N ARG A 109 14.18 0.30 -3.70
CA ARG A 109 14.97 -0.93 -3.80
C ARG A 109 14.42 -2.00 -2.86
N ALA A 110 13.10 -2.17 -2.89
CA ALA A 110 12.42 -3.15 -2.07
C ALA A 110 12.86 -4.57 -2.43
N GLU A 111 12.99 -5.40 -1.43
CA GLU A 111 13.35 -6.82 -1.58
C GLU A 111 12.12 -7.73 -1.45
N LEU A 112 11.00 -7.18 -1.00
CA LEU A 112 9.72 -7.86 -0.89
C LEU A 112 8.57 -6.86 -0.95
N ILE A 113 7.48 -7.24 -1.61
CA ILE A 113 6.18 -6.59 -1.49
C ILE A 113 5.25 -7.55 -0.74
N ILE A 114 4.52 -7.05 0.26
CA ILE A 114 3.45 -7.81 0.93
C ILE A 114 2.14 -7.04 0.73
N MET A 115 1.17 -7.66 0.08
CA MET A 115 -0.09 -6.99 -0.26
C MET A 115 -1.28 -7.94 -0.20
N GLY A 116 -2.49 -7.37 -0.09
CA GLY A 116 -3.72 -8.14 -0.20
C GLY A 116 -3.99 -8.61 -1.62
N THR A 117 -4.67 -9.74 -1.78
CA THR A 117 -5.08 -10.26 -3.10
C THR A 117 -6.21 -9.47 -3.72
N HIS A 118 -7.06 -8.81 -2.90
CA HIS A 118 -8.23 -8.04 -3.30
C HIS A 118 -8.25 -6.71 -2.56
N GLY A 119 -8.79 -5.69 -3.24
CA GLY A 119 -9.06 -4.40 -2.64
C GLY A 119 -10.49 -4.31 -2.08
N ARG A 120 -10.97 -3.06 -1.92
CA ARG A 120 -12.32 -2.76 -1.39
C ARG A 120 -13.48 -3.35 -2.18
N THR A 121 -13.29 -3.62 -3.48
CA THR A 121 -14.33 -4.14 -4.37
C THR A 121 -14.46 -5.66 -4.38
N GLY A 122 -13.66 -6.39 -3.65
CA GLY A 122 -13.62 -7.83 -3.35
C GLY A 122 -14.62 -8.76 -4.02
N LEU A 123 -14.70 -8.73 -5.36
CA LEU A 123 -15.82 -9.29 -6.13
C LEU A 123 -15.79 -10.82 -6.29
N ASP A 124 -14.67 -11.48 -6.05
CA ASP A 124 -14.64 -12.93 -6.15
C ASP A 124 -13.48 -13.53 -5.37
N ARG A 125 -13.79 -14.40 -4.41
CA ARG A 125 -12.78 -15.06 -3.55
C ARG A 125 -11.83 -15.98 -4.33
N LEU A 126 -12.16 -16.31 -5.57
CA LEU A 126 -11.39 -17.22 -6.41
C LEU A 126 -10.44 -16.52 -7.38
N LEU A 127 -10.63 -15.23 -7.63
CA LEU A 127 -9.83 -14.46 -8.59
C LEU A 127 -8.86 -13.51 -7.88
N LEU A 128 -7.65 -13.44 -8.40
CA LEU A 128 -6.67 -12.43 -8.00
C LEU A 128 -7.15 -11.06 -8.47
N GLY A 129 -7.11 -10.04 -7.60
CA GLY A 129 -7.48 -8.67 -7.95
C GLY A 129 -6.58 -8.10 -9.04
N SER A 130 -7.12 -7.17 -9.84
CA SER A 130 -6.40 -6.60 -10.99
C SER A 130 -5.10 -5.90 -10.61
N VAL A 131 -5.08 -5.22 -9.47
CA VAL A 131 -3.86 -4.56 -8.97
C VAL A 131 -2.83 -5.59 -8.57
N ALA A 132 -3.21 -6.59 -7.78
CA ALA A 132 -2.29 -7.65 -7.34
C ALA A 132 -1.74 -8.44 -8.54
N ASP A 133 -2.57 -8.80 -9.51
CA ASP A 133 -2.12 -9.50 -10.73
C ASP A 133 -1.04 -8.72 -11.48
N ARG A 134 -1.25 -7.41 -11.68
CA ARG A 134 -0.28 -6.56 -12.36
C ARG A 134 1.00 -6.34 -11.55
N VAL A 135 0.88 -6.14 -10.24
CA VAL A 135 2.05 -5.99 -9.37
C VAL A 135 2.91 -7.26 -9.42
N ILE A 136 2.31 -8.45 -9.35
CA ILE A 136 3.04 -9.72 -9.45
C ILE A 136 3.80 -9.83 -10.76
N ARG A 137 3.19 -9.41 -11.87
CA ARG A 137 3.81 -9.51 -13.21
C ARG A 137 4.97 -8.55 -13.42
N PHE A 138 4.92 -7.35 -12.86
CA PHE A 138 5.86 -6.27 -13.15
C PHE A 138 6.75 -5.87 -11.98
N SER A 139 6.60 -6.51 -10.83
CA SER A 139 7.40 -6.20 -9.63
C SER A 139 8.88 -6.47 -9.84
N PRO A 140 9.77 -5.58 -9.33
CA PRO A 140 11.21 -5.81 -9.36
C PRO A 140 11.68 -6.83 -8.31
N CYS A 141 10.79 -7.30 -7.42
CA CYS A 141 11.10 -8.21 -6.32
C CYS A 141 9.96 -9.21 -6.09
N PRO A 142 10.16 -10.23 -5.25
CA PRO A 142 9.09 -11.14 -4.86
C PRO A 142 7.89 -10.43 -4.29
N VAL A 143 6.71 -10.96 -4.55
CA VAL A 143 5.43 -10.46 -4.04
C VAL A 143 4.74 -11.55 -3.23
N LEU A 144 4.48 -11.26 -1.97
CA LEU A 144 3.73 -12.10 -1.07
C LEU A 144 2.30 -11.57 -0.99
N THR A 145 1.35 -12.35 -1.43
CA THR A 145 -0.06 -11.98 -1.41
C THR A 145 -0.79 -12.62 -0.25
N VAL A 146 -1.65 -11.87 0.40
CA VAL A 146 -2.45 -12.31 1.55
C VAL A 146 -3.93 -12.32 1.16
N ARG A 147 -4.58 -13.46 1.35
CA ARG A 147 -6.02 -13.60 1.17
C ARG A 147 -6.76 -13.17 2.43
N LYS A 148 -8.02 -12.78 2.27
CA LYS A 148 -8.91 -12.63 3.41
C LYS A 148 -9.05 -13.99 4.08
N PRO A 149 -8.97 -14.07 5.44
CA PRO A 149 -9.25 -15.31 6.14
C PRO A 149 -10.65 -15.83 5.79
N GLU A 150 -10.77 -17.13 5.60
CA GLU A 150 -12.09 -17.77 5.51
C GLU A 150 -12.77 -17.70 6.88
N GLU A 151 -14.02 -17.27 6.90
CA GLU A 151 -14.86 -17.31 8.09
C GLU A 151 -15.27 -18.76 8.42
#